data_5e5f425be8732ed8468c9e6dd0c881f8
#
_entry.id   5e5f425be8732ed8468c9e6dd0c881f8
#
_cell.length_a   1.000
_cell.length_b   1.000
_cell.length_c   1.000
_cell.angle_alpha   90.00
_cell.angle_beta   90.00
_cell.angle_gamma   90.00
#
_symmetry.space_group_name_H-M   'P 1'
#
loop_
_entity.id
_entity.type
_entity.pdbx_description
1 polymer ?
#
loop_
_entity_poly.entity_id
_entity_poly.type
_entity_poly.pdbx_seq_one_letter_code
_entity_poly.pdbx_strand_id
1 'polypeptide(L)'
;MELTNLNKDRKARRKPSLDMGSMVFGKVPPQSKDLEEAVLGAIMLEKSAFDTVIEILKAECFYVEANQRIFKSMISLAQKSMPIDLLTVVEELKFKEELELVGGPYYVSKLTNAVVSSANIEAHSRIVLQKFIQRELIRISGEIIGDAYEDSTDVFDLLDDAESKLFEITNSHLRKNFDDINTVLVKTIQRIEDMRNRDEDITGVPSGFPSLDKLTYGWQPTD
;
A
#
# COMPACT_ATOMS: atom_id res chain seq x y z
N MET A 1 -21.17 52.13 -27.42
CA MET A 1 -19.71 51.88 -27.50
C MET A 1 -19.33 50.91 -26.43
N GLU A 2 -19.07 49.71 -26.91
CA GLU A 2 -18.79 48.51 -26.13
C GLU A 2 -17.42 48.57 -25.46
N LEU A 3 -17.32 48.28 -24.20
CA LEU A 3 -16.09 47.81 -23.57
C LEU A 3 -16.32 46.39 -23.10
N THR A 4 -16.08 45.48 -24.04
CA THR A 4 -16.11 44.04 -23.92
C THR A 4 -14.96 43.52 -23.06
N ASN A 5 -15.32 42.72 -22.09
CA ASN A 5 -14.69 41.48 -21.62
C ASN A 5 -13.20 41.25 -21.93
N LEU A 6 -12.35 41.52 -20.96
CA LEU A 6 -11.01 40.96 -20.83
C LEU A 6 -10.83 40.31 -19.44
N ASN A 7 -11.52 39.20 -19.20
CA ASN A 7 -11.26 38.41 -18.03
C ASN A 7 -11.57 36.90 -18.26
N LYS A 8 -10.86 36.33 -19.24
CA LYS A 8 -10.80 34.89 -19.44
C LYS A 8 -9.34 34.48 -19.52
N ASP A 9 -9.01 33.42 -18.77
CA ASP A 9 -7.75 32.66 -18.79
C ASP A 9 -6.66 33.09 -17.81
N ARG A 10 -7.02 33.21 -16.53
CA ARG A 10 -6.09 32.82 -15.49
C ARG A 10 -6.24 31.30 -15.21
N LYS A 11 -5.75 30.44 -16.09
CA LYS A 11 -5.34 29.10 -15.75
C LYS A 11 -4.33 29.23 -14.62
N ALA A 12 -4.74 28.86 -13.41
CA ALA A 12 -3.84 28.70 -12.28
C ALA A 12 -2.72 27.75 -12.75
N ARG A 13 -1.54 28.30 -13.02
CA ARG A 13 -0.31 27.53 -13.17
C ARG A 13 -0.13 26.85 -11.80
N ARG A 14 -0.50 25.55 -11.72
CA ARG A 14 -0.02 24.70 -10.66
C ARG A 14 1.50 24.84 -10.67
N LYS A 15 2.04 25.45 -9.64
CA LYS A 15 3.48 25.40 -9.36
C LYS A 15 3.83 23.92 -9.37
N PRO A 16 4.89 23.49 -10.07
CA PRO A 16 5.38 22.14 -9.90
C PRO A 16 5.69 22.00 -8.42
N SER A 17 5.02 21.08 -7.76
CA SER A 17 5.41 20.64 -6.41
C SER A 17 6.85 20.13 -6.57
N LEU A 18 7.81 20.92 -6.12
CA LEU A 18 9.16 20.44 -5.94
C LEU A 18 9.03 19.20 -5.05
N ASP A 19 9.38 18.06 -5.60
CA ASP A 19 9.45 16.80 -4.86
C ASP A 19 10.57 16.96 -3.82
N MET A 20 10.22 17.56 -2.69
CA MET A 20 11.16 17.84 -1.60
C MET A 20 11.73 16.54 -1.02
N GLY A 21 11.02 15.41 -1.17
CA GLY A 21 11.51 14.10 -0.74
C GLY A 21 12.78 13.65 -1.46
N SER A 22 13.01 14.09 -2.72
CA SER A 22 14.22 13.77 -3.46
C SER A 22 15.44 14.62 -3.07
N MET A 23 15.23 15.74 -2.37
CA MET A 23 16.29 16.69 -2.02
C MET A 23 16.76 16.67 -0.56
N VAL A 24 16.03 16.00 0.35
CA VAL A 24 16.29 16.11 1.80
C VAL A 24 17.67 15.59 2.22
N PHE A 25 18.35 14.74 1.42
CA PHE A 25 19.72 14.28 1.74
C PHE A 25 20.59 13.97 0.51
N GLY A 26 20.23 14.39 -0.69
CA GLY A 26 20.98 14.04 -1.91
C GLY A 26 21.04 12.53 -2.19
N LYS A 27 20.16 11.75 -1.58
CA LYS A 27 20.08 10.28 -1.73
C LYS A 27 18.96 9.91 -2.68
N VAL A 28 19.20 8.85 -3.46
CA VAL A 28 18.19 8.25 -4.33
C VAL A 28 17.06 7.65 -3.45
N PRO A 29 15.78 7.90 -3.79
CA PRO A 29 14.67 7.30 -3.04
C PRO A 29 14.79 5.78 -2.95
N PRO A 30 14.36 5.16 -1.83
CA PRO A 30 14.38 3.71 -1.67
C PRO A 30 13.62 3.01 -2.80
N GLN A 31 14.31 2.16 -3.56
CA GLN A 31 13.76 1.46 -4.74
C GLN A 31 14.44 0.10 -4.93
N SER A 32 13.80 -0.79 -5.67
CA SER A 32 14.33 -2.08 -6.09
C SER A 32 13.75 -2.47 -7.45
N LYS A 33 14.22 -1.78 -8.51
CA LYS A 33 13.67 -1.93 -9.87
C LYS A 33 13.75 -3.38 -10.38
N ASP A 34 14.84 -4.07 -10.11
CA ASP A 34 15.03 -5.45 -10.57
C ASP A 34 14.00 -6.39 -9.94
N LEU A 35 13.63 -6.17 -8.66
CA LEU A 35 12.59 -6.97 -8.00
C LEU A 35 11.19 -6.58 -8.49
N GLU A 36 10.95 -5.33 -8.82
CA GLU A 36 9.69 -4.91 -9.46
C GLU A 36 9.51 -5.61 -10.81
N GLU A 37 10.55 -5.60 -11.65
CA GLU A 37 10.55 -6.28 -12.95
C GLU A 37 10.34 -7.79 -12.76
N ALA A 38 11.01 -8.41 -11.80
CA ALA A 38 10.88 -9.85 -11.52
C ALA A 38 9.47 -10.23 -11.03
N VAL A 39 8.84 -9.41 -10.16
CA VAL A 39 7.47 -9.64 -9.69
C VAL A 39 6.48 -9.58 -10.84
N LEU A 40 6.54 -8.53 -11.68
CA LEU A 40 5.64 -8.39 -12.83
C LEU A 40 5.84 -9.51 -13.86
N GLY A 41 7.09 -9.87 -14.12
CA GLY A 41 7.40 -10.99 -15.01
C GLY A 41 6.86 -12.32 -14.48
N ALA A 42 7.00 -12.59 -13.18
CA ALA A 42 6.50 -13.81 -12.56
C ALA A 42 4.97 -13.93 -12.65
N ILE A 43 4.23 -12.82 -12.48
CA ILE A 43 2.77 -12.77 -12.64
C ILE A 43 2.35 -13.19 -14.06
N MET A 44 3.12 -12.78 -15.09
CA MET A 44 2.82 -13.14 -16.49
C MET A 44 3.18 -14.59 -16.84
N LEU A 45 4.07 -15.22 -16.07
CA LEU A 45 4.52 -16.60 -16.32
C LEU A 45 3.76 -17.62 -15.49
N GLU A 46 3.30 -17.25 -14.29
CA GLU A 46 2.66 -18.17 -13.36
C GLU A 46 1.32 -17.62 -12.86
N LYS A 47 0.26 -18.36 -13.16
CA LYS A 47 -1.12 -17.93 -12.87
C LYS A 47 -1.40 -17.71 -11.38
N SER A 48 -0.80 -18.51 -10.49
CA SER A 48 -0.97 -18.39 -9.03
C SER A 48 -0.23 -17.19 -8.43
N ALA A 49 0.76 -16.66 -9.14
CA ALA A 49 1.58 -15.56 -8.67
C ALA A 49 0.79 -14.26 -8.45
N PHE A 50 -0.20 -13.99 -9.30
CA PHE A 50 -1.03 -12.80 -9.18
C PHE A 50 -1.79 -12.75 -7.86
N ASP A 51 -2.39 -13.88 -7.45
CA ASP A 51 -3.20 -13.96 -6.22
C ASP A 51 -2.34 -13.64 -4.98
N THR A 52 -1.10 -14.15 -4.93
CA THR A 52 -0.14 -13.85 -3.87
C THR A 52 0.28 -12.36 -3.87
N VAL A 53 0.54 -11.81 -5.06
CA VAL A 53 1.04 -10.42 -5.16
C VAL A 53 -0.03 -9.40 -4.85
N ILE A 54 -1.29 -9.60 -5.30
CA ILE A 54 -2.38 -8.63 -5.09
C ILE A 54 -2.76 -8.48 -3.61
N GLU A 55 -2.47 -9.48 -2.79
CA GLU A 55 -2.65 -9.40 -1.35
C GLU A 55 -1.61 -8.50 -0.67
N ILE A 56 -0.42 -8.37 -1.27
CA ILE A 56 0.73 -7.66 -0.70
C ILE A 56 0.89 -6.28 -1.32
N LEU A 57 0.77 -6.17 -2.65
CA LEU A 57 1.10 -4.97 -3.41
C LEU A 57 -0.12 -4.33 -4.03
N LYS A 58 -0.11 -3.00 -4.00
CA LYS A 58 -0.95 -2.14 -4.83
C LYS A 58 -0.10 -1.52 -5.94
N ALA A 59 -0.73 -0.92 -6.95
CA ALA A 59 0.00 -0.32 -8.07
C ALA A 59 0.95 0.81 -7.64
N GLU A 60 0.57 1.60 -6.63
CA GLU A 60 1.39 2.67 -6.08
C GLU A 60 2.67 2.20 -5.38
N CYS A 61 2.75 0.91 -5.03
CA CYS A 61 3.95 0.35 -4.39
C CYS A 61 5.17 0.30 -5.32
N PHE A 62 4.94 0.26 -6.62
CA PHE A 62 6.03 0.26 -7.61
C PHE A 62 6.64 1.66 -7.74
N TYR A 63 7.97 1.74 -7.83
CA TYR A 63 8.69 2.99 -8.02
C TYR A 63 8.65 3.46 -9.46
N VAL A 64 8.78 2.51 -10.41
CA VAL A 64 8.79 2.81 -11.84
C VAL A 64 7.36 3.00 -12.32
N GLU A 65 7.05 4.18 -12.89
CA GLU A 65 5.70 4.50 -13.36
C GLU A 65 5.20 3.50 -14.43
N ALA A 66 6.09 3.04 -15.32
CA ALA A 66 5.75 1.99 -16.28
C ALA A 66 5.26 0.72 -15.59
N ASN A 67 5.91 0.31 -14.49
CA ASN A 67 5.53 -0.86 -13.71
C ASN A 67 4.18 -0.67 -13.02
N GLN A 68 3.89 0.53 -12.52
CA GLN A 68 2.58 0.86 -11.95
C GLN A 68 1.46 0.69 -12.98
N ARG A 69 1.65 1.19 -14.22
CA ARG A 69 0.68 1.09 -15.32
C ARG A 69 0.47 -0.36 -15.75
N ILE A 70 1.55 -1.13 -15.87
CA ILE A 70 1.49 -2.56 -16.19
C ILE A 70 0.70 -3.30 -15.12
N PHE A 71 0.99 -3.08 -13.84
CA PHE A 71 0.26 -3.74 -12.75
C PHE A 71 -1.21 -3.34 -12.69
N LYS A 72 -1.55 -2.07 -12.95
CA LYS A 72 -2.96 -1.62 -13.11
C LYS A 72 -3.68 -2.35 -14.25
N SER A 73 -2.98 -2.64 -15.33
CA SER A 73 -3.55 -3.39 -16.45
C SER A 73 -3.75 -4.87 -16.10
N MET A 74 -2.85 -5.47 -15.32
CA MET A 74 -3.02 -6.83 -14.78
C MET A 74 -4.24 -6.91 -13.83
N ILE A 75 -4.42 -5.93 -12.95
CA ILE A 75 -5.63 -5.83 -12.08
C ILE A 75 -6.90 -5.74 -12.92
N SER A 76 -6.88 -4.92 -13.98
CA SER A 76 -8.03 -4.78 -14.89
C SER A 76 -8.39 -6.09 -15.60
N LEU A 77 -7.38 -6.85 -16.05
CA LEU A 77 -7.59 -8.18 -16.65
C LEU A 77 -8.18 -9.17 -15.64
N ALA A 78 -7.67 -9.19 -14.42
CA ALA A 78 -8.21 -10.03 -13.35
C ALA A 78 -9.68 -9.72 -13.05
N GLN A 79 -10.05 -8.42 -12.97
CA GLN A 79 -11.44 -7.99 -12.78
C GLN A 79 -12.36 -8.44 -13.92
N LYS A 80 -11.83 -8.51 -15.14
CA LYS A 80 -12.54 -9.04 -16.32
C LYS A 80 -12.53 -10.57 -16.39
N SER A 81 -11.93 -11.25 -15.41
CA SER A 81 -11.71 -12.71 -15.41
C SER A 81 -10.93 -13.22 -16.65
N MET A 82 -10.07 -12.38 -17.20
CA MET A 82 -9.18 -12.70 -18.29
C MET A 82 -7.85 -13.24 -17.79
N PRO A 83 -7.19 -14.15 -18.56
CA PRO A 83 -5.85 -14.60 -18.19
C PRO A 83 -4.86 -13.44 -18.21
N ILE A 84 -3.87 -13.51 -17.31
CA ILE A 84 -2.79 -12.50 -17.22
C ILE A 84 -1.53 -13.16 -17.81
N ASP A 85 -1.23 -12.83 -19.05
CA ASP A 85 -0.02 -13.25 -19.75
C ASP A 85 0.54 -12.08 -20.58
N LEU A 86 1.70 -12.30 -21.20
CA LEU A 86 2.37 -11.29 -22.00
C LEU A 86 1.46 -10.67 -23.07
N LEU A 87 0.68 -11.51 -23.78
CA LEU A 87 -0.13 -11.05 -24.90
C LEU A 87 -1.34 -10.26 -24.44
N THR A 88 -2.05 -10.74 -23.42
CA THR A 88 -3.22 -10.08 -22.85
C THR A 88 -2.87 -8.75 -22.19
N VAL A 89 -1.72 -8.67 -21.48
CA VAL A 89 -1.22 -7.43 -20.89
C VAL A 89 -0.87 -6.39 -21.95
N VAL A 90 -0.20 -6.80 -23.04
CA VAL A 90 0.12 -5.90 -24.17
C VAL A 90 -1.17 -5.38 -24.84
N GLU A 91 -2.17 -6.23 -25.07
CA GLU A 91 -3.44 -5.81 -25.67
C GLU A 91 -4.24 -4.89 -24.73
N GLU A 92 -4.26 -5.14 -23.43
CA GLU A 92 -4.92 -4.25 -22.46
C GLU A 92 -4.24 -2.88 -22.38
N LEU A 93 -2.89 -2.84 -22.41
CA LEU A 93 -2.13 -1.58 -22.45
C LEU A 93 -2.36 -0.82 -23.75
N LYS A 94 -2.48 -1.53 -24.87
CA LYS A 94 -2.81 -0.93 -26.17
C LYS A 94 -4.22 -0.36 -26.19
N PHE A 95 -5.18 -1.09 -25.64
CA PHE A 95 -6.56 -0.63 -25.50
C PHE A 95 -6.67 0.65 -24.65
N LYS A 96 -5.81 0.80 -23.63
CA LYS A 96 -5.74 1.99 -22.77
C LYS A 96 -4.87 3.11 -23.33
N GLU A 97 -4.29 2.93 -24.52
CA GLU A 97 -3.33 3.86 -25.11
C GLU A 97 -2.07 4.12 -24.24
N GLU A 98 -1.74 3.18 -23.36
CA GLU A 98 -0.61 3.28 -22.42
C GLU A 98 0.63 2.49 -22.86
N LEU A 99 0.54 1.69 -23.94
CA LEU A 99 1.62 0.78 -24.35
C LEU A 99 2.94 1.52 -24.64
N GLU A 100 2.89 2.65 -25.34
CA GLU A 100 4.10 3.44 -25.64
C GLU A 100 4.67 4.12 -24.38
N LEU A 101 3.81 4.50 -23.43
CA LEU A 101 4.22 5.11 -22.17
C LEU A 101 4.99 4.17 -21.27
N VAL A 102 4.74 2.86 -21.37
CA VAL A 102 5.47 1.83 -20.61
C VAL A 102 6.73 1.35 -21.30
N GLY A 103 7.05 1.85 -22.49
CA GLY A 103 8.23 1.45 -23.28
C GLY A 103 7.96 0.37 -24.33
N GLY A 104 6.69 0.25 -24.74
CA GLY A 104 6.27 -0.64 -25.83
C GLY A 104 6.28 -2.13 -25.48
N PRO A 105 5.96 -3.00 -26.46
CA PRO A 105 5.92 -4.45 -26.25
C PRO A 105 7.27 -5.02 -25.84
N TYR A 106 8.36 -4.36 -26.22
CA TYR A 106 9.71 -4.79 -25.87
C TYR A 106 9.93 -4.76 -24.34
N TYR A 107 9.51 -3.68 -23.68
CA TYR A 107 9.67 -3.57 -22.22
C TYR A 107 8.85 -4.65 -21.49
N VAL A 108 7.59 -4.86 -21.90
CA VAL A 108 6.74 -5.91 -21.30
C VAL A 108 7.34 -7.31 -21.50
N SER A 109 7.90 -7.59 -22.70
CA SER A 109 8.61 -8.84 -22.98
C SER A 109 9.89 -8.99 -22.15
N LYS A 110 10.63 -7.89 -21.91
CA LYS A 110 11.82 -7.89 -21.04
C LYS A 110 11.50 -8.36 -19.63
N LEU A 111 10.34 -8.01 -19.08
CA LEU A 111 9.93 -8.40 -17.73
C LEU A 111 9.83 -9.91 -17.56
N THR A 112 9.32 -10.63 -18.57
CA THR A 112 9.23 -12.11 -18.53
C THR A 112 10.61 -12.78 -18.57
N ASN A 113 11.60 -12.12 -19.18
CA ASN A 113 12.98 -12.62 -19.21
C ASN A 113 13.77 -12.30 -17.93
N ALA A 114 13.31 -11.37 -17.12
CA ALA A 114 13.94 -11.01 -15.84
C ALA A 114 13.67 -12.05 -14.73
N VAL A 115 12.74 -12.98 -14.95
CA VAL A 115 12.34 -13.98 -13.96
C VAL A 115 13.31 -15.14 -13.96
N VAL A 116 14.03 -15.31 -12.84
CA VAL A 116 14.87 -16.50 -12.60
C VAL A 116 14.05 -17.62 -11.96
N SER A 117 13.08 -17.30 -11.09
CA SER A 117 12.18 -18.25 -10.44
C SER A 117 11.00 -17.50 -9.80
N SER A 118 9.80 -18.04 -9.93
CA SER A 118 8.60 -17.56 -9.23
C SER A 118 8.52 -18.00 -7.75
N ALA A 119 9.36 -18.95 -7.35
CA ALA A 119 9.34 -19.55 -5.99
C ALA A 119 9.48 -18.53 -4.86
N ASN A 120 10.09 -17.37 -5.10
CA ASN A 120 10.33 -16.34 -4.09
C ASN A 120 9.47 -15.08 -4.28
N ILE A 121 8.38 -15.18 -5.04
CA ILE A 121 7.56 -14.01 -5.41
C ILE A 121 7.01 -13.26 -4.19
N GLU A 122 6.61 -13.97 -3.15
CA GLU A 122 6.14 -13.37 -1.90
C GLU A 122 7.26 -12.54 -1.23
N ALA A 123 8.45 -13.10 -1.11
CA ALA A 123 9.61 -12.41 -0.52
C ALA A 123 9.98 -11.16 -1.34
N HIS A 124 9.99 -11.26 -2.68
CA HIS A 124 10.25 -10.13 -3.58
C HIS A 124 9.19 -9.04 -3.42
N SER A 125 7.90 -9.40 -3.38
CA SER A 125 6.80 -8.48 -3.18
C SER A 125 6.89 -7.76 -1.83
N ARG A 126 7.25 -8.46 -0.75
CA ARG A 126 7.48 -7.85 0.57
C ARG A 126 8.63 -6.84 0.56
N ILE A 127 9.71 -7.09 -0.21
CA ILE A 127 10.81 -6.13 -0.35
C ILE A 127 10.34 -4.89 -1.12
N VAL A 128 9.57 -5.06 -2.20
CA VAL A 128 8.99 -3.92 -2.96
C VAL A 128 8.09 -3.09 -2.05
N LEU A 129 7.20 -3.71 -1.26
CA LEU A 129 6.36 -3.04 -0.27
C LEU A 129 7.20 -2.28 0.77
N GLN A 130 8.26 -2.89 1.29
CA GLN A 130 9.15 -2.26 2.26
C GLN A 130 9.79 -0.98 1.68
N LYS A 131 10.22 -1.01 0.41
CA LYS A 131 10.75 0.17 -0.28
C LYS A 131 9.69 1.25 -0.48
N PHE A 132 8.46 0.87 -0.75
CA PHE A 132 7.34 1.81 -0.84
C PHE A 132 7.08 2.48 0.52
N ILE A 133 6.94 1.71 1.61
CA ILE A 133 6.74 2.25 2.96
C ILE A 133 7.87 3.22 3.35
N GLN A 134 9.12 2.89 3.01
CA GLN A 134 10.24 3.81 3.24
C GLN A 134 10.07 5.14 2.48
N ARG A 135 9.59 5.11 1.23
CA ARG A 135 9.32 6.33 0.46
C ARG A 135 8.19 7.16 1.07
N GLU A 136 7.10 6.50 1.49
CA GLU A 136 5.97 7.18 2.12
C GLU A 136 6.37 7.83 3.44
N LEU A 137 7.18 7.17 4.26
CA LEU A 137 7.72 7.75 5.49
C LEU A 137 8.58 8.99 5.20
N ILE A 138 9.42 8.95 4.15
CA ILE A 138 10.22 10.11 3.73
C ILE A 138 9.32 11.24 3.26
N ARG A 139 8.28 10.95 2.45
CA ARG A 139 7.33 11.94 1.95
C ARG A 139 6.59 12.62 3.10
N ILE A 140 5.99 11.85 4.00
CA ILE A 140 5.23 12.36 5.15
C ILE A 140 6.13 13.16 6.09
N SER A 141 7.35 12.67 6.36
CA SER A 141 8.30 13.43 7.17
C SER A 141 8.67 14.78 6.54
N GLY A 142 8.80 14.82 5.20
CA GLY A 142 9.05 16.07 4.47
C GLY A 142 7.86 17.04 4.54
N GLU A 143 6.63 16.54 4.48
CA GLU A 143 5.42 17.36 4.66
C GLU A 143 5.35 17.91 6.08
N ILE A 144 5.52 17.07 7.10
CA ILE A 144 5.52 17.50 8.52
C ILE A 144 6.58 18.57 8.77
N ILE A 145 7.79 18.40 8.19
CA ILE A 145 8.84 19.42 8.30
C ILE A 145 8.43 20.72 7.62
N GLY A 146 7.81 20.64 6.43
CA GLY A 146 7.31 21.81 5.71
C GLY A 146 6.27 22.59 6.51
N ASP A 147 5.27 21.88 7.01
CA ASP A 147 4.16 22.45 7.78
C ASP A 147 4.64 23.05 9.13
N ALA A 148 5.66 22.43 9.75
CA ALA A 148 6.27 22.92 11.00
C ALA A 148 7.07 24.23 10.83
N TYR A 149 7.50 24.56 9.62
CA TYR A 149 8.15 25.85 9.32
C TYR A 149 7.16 26.97 8.99
N GLU A 150 5.86 26.65 8.85
CA GLU A 150 4.84 27.64 8.58
C GLU A 150 4.32 28.25 9.89
N ASP A 151 4.59 29.53 10.13
CA ASP A 151 4.17 30.27 11.35
C ASP A 151 2.63 30.32 11.54
N SER A 152 1.85 30.04 10.50
CA SER A 152 0.40 30.03 10.51
C SER A 152 -0.23 28.72 10.96
N THR A 153 0.55 27.65 11.08
CA THR A 153 0.05 26.32 11.43
C THR A 153 -0.14 26.17 12.94
N ASP A 154 -1.34 25.76 13.37
CA ASP A 154 -1.56 25.42 14.78
C ASP A 154 -0.80 24.13 15.13
N VAL A 155 -0.10 24.15 16.26
CA VAL A 155 0.75 23.02 16.69
C VAL A 155 -0.06 21.77 16.99
N PHE A 156 -1.29 21.91 17.51
CA PHE A 156 -2.14 20.77 17.82
C PHE A 156 -2.70 20.15 16.54
N ASP A 157 -3.14 20.97 15.59
CA ASP A 157 -3.59 20.50 14.28
C ASP A 157 -2.45 19.78 13.52
N LEU A 158 -1.21 20.28 13.61
CA LEU A 158 -0.03 19.66 13.02
C LEU A 158 0.25 18.28 13.65
N LEU A 159 0.13 18.15 14.96
CA LEU A 159 0.34 16.85 15.64
C LEU A 159 -0.72 15.84 15.25
N ASP A 160 -1.99 16.24 15.20
CA ASP A 160 -3.10 15.37 14.82
C ASP A 160 -2.97 14.90 13.36
N ASP A 161 -2.57 15.80 12.46
CA ASP A 161 -2.31 15.46 11.04
C ASP A 161 -1.13 14.49 10.89
N ALA A 162 -0.03 14.73 11.61
CA ALA A 162 1.14 13.86 11.61
C ALA A 162 0.80 12.44 12.12
N GLU A 163 0.05 12.34 13.23
CA GLU A 163 -0.41 11.05 13.76
C GLU A 163 -1.31 10.33 12.76
N SER A 164 -2.28 11.04 12.18
CA SER A 164 -3.22 10.48 11.20
C SER A 164 -2.50 9.92 9.98
N LYS A 165 -1.54 10.67 9.40
CA LYS A 165 -0.75 10.25 8.24
C LYS A 165 0.10 9.01 8.53
N LEU A 166 0.75 8.95 9.72
CA LEU A 166 1.54 7.78 10.13
C LEU A 166 0.66 6.55 10.39
N PHE A 167 -0.52 6.76 11.00
CA PHE A 167 -1.48 5.72 11.25
C PHE A 167 -2.05 5.13 9.95
N GLU A 168 -2.27 5.95 8.93
CA GLU A 168 -2.74 5.51 7.62
C GLU A 168 -1.76 4.53 6.97
N ILE A 169 -0.44 4.80 7.00
CA ILE A 169 0.57 3.84 6.51
C ILE A 169 0.46 2.51 7.24
N THR A 170 0.37 2.56 8.58
CA THR A 170 0.29 1.35 9.40
C THR A 170 -0.95 0.54 9.09
N ASN A 171 -2.11 1.18 8.98
CA ASN A 171 -3.37 0.51 8.69
C ASN A 171 -3.46 -0.07 7.29
N SER A 172 -3.00 0.70 6.28
CA SER A 172 -3.19 0.29 4.87
C SER A 172 -2.23 -0.81 4.43
N HIS A 173 -1.07 -0.96 5.09
CA HIS A 173 -0.01 -1.84 4.62
C HIS A 173 0.47 -2.89 5.62
N LEU A 174 0.25 -2.71 6.93
CA LEU A 174 0.76 -3.62 7.95
C LEU A 174 -0.33 -4.51 8.59
N ARG A 175 -1.61 -4.17 8.47
CA ARG A 175 -2.71 -4.88 9.14
C ARG A 175 -3.33 -6.03 8.36
N LYS A 176 -2.78 -6.47 7.25
CA LYS A 176 -3.23 -7.70 6.59
C LYS A 176 -2.51 -8.94 7.14
N ASN A 177 -2.55 -9.12 8.45
CA ASN A 177 -2.39 -10.46 9.00
C ASN A 177 -3.76 -11.10 9.05
N PHE A 178 -4.21 -11.71 7.95
CA PHE A 178 -5.17 -12.79 8.05
C PHE A 178 -4.43 -13.94 8.75
N ASP A 179 -4.71 -14.13 10.03
CA ASP A 179 -4.26 -15.34 10.70
C ASP A 179 -4.93 -16.52 9.96
N ASP A 180 -4.13 -17.50 9.54
CA ASP A 180 -4.66 -18.74 8.99
C ASP A 180 -5.68 -19.33 9.97
N ILE A 181 -6.79 -19.85 9.43
CA ILE A 181 -7.89 -20.37 10.24
C ILE A 181 -7.41 -21.41 11.28
N ASN A 182 -6.39 -22.20 10.95
CA ASN A 182 -5.78 -23.14 11.88
C ASN A 182 -5.10 -22.43 13.04
N THR A 183 -4.43 -21.32 12.80
CA THR A 183 -3.79 -20.49 13.83
C THR A 183 -4.84 -19.86 14.75
N VAL A 184 -5.94 -19.36 14.19
CA VAL A 184 -7.07 -18.82 14.95
C VAL A 184 -7.72 -19.90 15.79
N LEU A 185 -7.95 -21.08 15.22
CA LEU A 185 -8.52 -22.24 15.94
C LEU A 185 -7.63 -22.66 17.12
N VAL A 186 -6.33 -22.81 16.90
CA VAL A 186 -5.39 -23.18 17.98
C VAL A 186 -5.39 -22.14 19.09
N LYS A 187 -5.31 -20.84 18.76
CA LYS A 187 -5.40 -19.75 19.74
C LYS A 187 -6.73 -19.75 20.50
N THR A 188 -7.84 -20.04 19.80
CA THR A 188 -9.17 -20.09 20.42
C THR A 188 -9.31 -21.27 21.36
N ILE A 189 -8.83 -22.45 20.97
CA ILE A 189 -8.84 -23.65 21.84
C ILE A 189 -8.00 -23.39 23.09
N GLN A 190 -6.78 -22.87 22.96
CA GLN A 190 -5.95 -22.47 24.07
C GLN A 190 -6.64 -21.48 25.01
N ARG A 191 -7.30 -20.47 24.46
CA ARG A 191 -8.05 -19.48 25.25
C ARG A 191 -9.20 -20.12 26.02
N ILE A 192 -9.91 -21.07 25.41
CA ILE A 192 -10.99 -21.83 26.08
C ILE A 192 -10.41 -22.70 27.19
N GLU A 193 -9.29 -23.38 26.98
CA GLU A 193 -8.61 -24.17 27.99
C GLU A 193 -8.12 -23.33 29.17
N ASP A 194 -7.53 -22.14 28.87
CA ASP A 194 -7.09 -21.19 29.89
C ASP A 194 -8.27 -20.67 30.71
N MET A 195 -9.41 -20.36 30.04
CA MET A 195 -10.64 -19.95 30.74
C MET A 195 -11.21 -21.06 31.65
N ARG A 196 -11.14 -22.32 31.21
CA ARG A 196 -11.60 -23.46 32.00
C ARG A 196 -10.76 -23.69 33.26
N ASN A 197 -9.47 -23.33 33.19
CA ASN A 197 -8.52 -23.53 34.29
C ASN A 197 -8.41 -22.31 35.23
N ARG A 198 -9.14 -21.20 34.95
CA ARG A 198 -9.21 -20.03 35.83
C ARG A 198 -10.37 -20.17 36.80
N ASP A 199 -10.09 -20.03 38.08
CA ASP A 199 -11.10 -19.97 39.16
C ASP A 199 -11.75 -18.56 39.30
N GLU A 200 -11.38 -17.60 38.41
CA GLU A 200 -11.89 -16.21 38.44
C GLU A 200 -12.99 -16.03 37.39
N ASP A 201 -14.14 -15.51 37.84
CA ASP A 201 -15.32 -15.23 37.00
C ASP A 201 -15.08 -14.10 35.98
N ILE A 202 -13.97 -13.32 36.08
CA ILE A 202 -13.65 -12.18 35.24
C ILE A 202 -12.60 -12.61 34.20
N THR A 203 -12.99 -12.61 32.92
CA THR A 203 -12.12 -13.03 31.81
C THR A 203 -11.33 -11.88 31.20
N GLY A 204 -11.79 -10.63 31.38
CA GLY A 204 -11.17 -9.41 30.88
C GLY A 204 -10.48 -8.59 31.97
N VAL A 205 -10.15 -7.33 31.63
CA VAL A 205 -9.60 -6.36 32.59
C VAL A 205 -10.75 -5.82 33.45
N PRO A 206 -10.72 -5.96 34.79
CA PRO A 206 -11.82 -5.49 35.65
C PRO A 206 -11.93 -3.96 35.60
N SER A 207 -13.16 -3.46 35.53
CA SER A 207 -13.46 -2.02 35.58
C SER A 207 -13.31 -1.40 36.96
N GLY A 208 -13.26 -2.24 38.00
CA GLY A 208 -13.27 -1.83 39.41
C GLY A 208 -14.69 -1.63 39.98
N PHE A 209 -15.74 -1.82 39.18
CA PHE A 209 -17.14 -1.80 39.63
C PHE A 209 -17.71 -3.22 39.62
N PRO A 210 -17.83 -3.90 40.80
CA PRO A 210 -18.21 -5.31 40.86
C PRO A 210 -19.52 -5.68 40.16
N SER A 211 -20.49 -4.75 40.15
CA SER A 211 -21.77 -4.96 39.47
C SER A 211 -21.67 -4.91 37.96
N LEU A 212 -20.76 -4.10 37.42
CA LEU A 212 -20.49 -3.98 35.99
C LEU A 212 -19.63 -5.17 35.53
N ASP A 213 -18.62 -5.52 36.33
CA ASP A 213 -17.71 -6.62 36.02
C ASP A 213 -18.44 -7.98 35.97
N LYS A 214 -19.47 -8.18 36.79
CA LYS A 214 -20.36 -9.35 36.72
C LYS A 214 -21.21 -9.42 35.45
N LEU A 215 -21.53 -8.27 34.85
CA LEU A 215 -22.36 -8.20 33.63
C LEU A 215 -21.51 -8.32 32.36
N THR A 216 -20.31 -7.74 32.37
CA THR A 216 -19.43 -7.65 31.19
C THR A 216 -18.32 -8.69 31.17
N TYR A 217 -18.07 -9.36 32.32
CA TYR A 217 -16.89 -10.21 32.53
C TYR A 217 -15.55 -9.47 32.37
N GLY A 218 -15.55 -8.13 32.53
CA GLY A 218 -14.43 -7.23 32.32
C GLY A 218 -14.25 -6.81 30.85
N TRP A 219 -13.42 -5.78 30.60
CA TRP A 219 -13.11 -5.25 29.30
C TRP A 219 -12.30 -6.24 28.46
N GLN A 220 -12.76 -6.54 27.24
CA GLN A 220 -12.09 -7.44 26.32
C GLN A 220 -11.22 -6.65 25.33
N PRO A 221 -10.13 -7.25 24.79
CA PRO A 221 -9.42 -6.64 23.66
C PRO A 221 -10.40 -6.47 22.50
N THR A 222 -10.66 -5.25 22.05
CA THR A 222 -11.62 -4.85 20.98
C THR A 222 -12.96 -4.27 21.45
N ASP A 223 -13.20 -4.15 22.75
CA ASP A 223 -14.38 -3.43 23.26
C ASP A 223 -14.25 -1.89 23.11
#